data_dc47324001915f9376de2635262fab23
#
_entry.id   dc47324001915f9376de2635262fab23
#
_cell.length_a   1.000
_cell.length_b   1.000
_cell.length_c   1.000
_cell.angle_alpha   90.00
_cell.angle_beta   90.00
_cell.angle_gamma   90.00
#
_symmetry.space_group_name_H-M   'P 1'
#
loop_
_entity.id
_entity.type
_entity.pdbx_description
1 polymer ?
#
loop_
_entity_poly.entity_id
_entity_poly.type
_entity_poly.pdbx_seq_one_letter_code
_entity_poly.pdbx_strand_id
1 'polypeptide(L)'
;MNFMDGSLFPENQQKLVITCAPYGPEWEPSDFPEDIPVTREAQIQKAVDCYNAGATVIHIHVRELDGKGSKRLSMFNELLAGIRARVPDMILQVGGSISFAPEEDGDVAKWLSDDTRHMLAELTPKPDQVTIAINSNQMNVVEQMCAADVAGTSLGTPAGMAAYSEMTIPAGPAWVEEHIKRLSANGIQTHFQLANITQVETVERNMRRGACNVPLILTWVAIGGGFDAPNIYNLANFVRACPDGAVLTLETSMLNVLPINLMAICMGLHVRCGIEDNIWTQDRSRKMGTVEQIEQLVRMAKEVGRPVANAKEAREIYKIGTFYKDADETLAANGFPPNRKLKAA
;
A
#
# COMPACT_ATOMS: atom_id res chain seq x y z
N MET A 1 -6.03 -18.24 0.05
CA MET A 1 -7.44 -17.82 -0.18
C MET A 1 -8.19 -18.92 -0.89
N ASN A 2 -9.35 -19.29 -0.39
CA ASN A 2 -10.19 -20.34 -1.00
C ASN A 2 -11.38 -19.69 -1.72
N PHE A 3 -11.49 -19.91 -3.02
CA PHE A 3 -12.58 -19.39 -3.85
C PHE A 3 -13.51 -20.50 -4.35
N MET A 4 -13.49 -21.65 -3.71
CA MET A 4 -14.42 -22.74 -3.97
C MET A 4 -15.63 -22.60 -3.06
N ASP A 5 -16.75 -23.15 -3.47
CA ASP A 5 -18.00 -23.26 -2.70
C ASP A 5 -18.32 -22.09 -1.75
N GLY A 6 -19.27 -21.29 -2.08
CA GLY A 6 -19.76 -20.23 -1.21
C GLY A 6 -18.75 -19.13 -0.82
N SER A 7 -17.53 -19.14 -1.38
CA SER A 7 -16.53 -18.10 -1.09
C SER A 7 -16.97 -16.69 -1.47
N LEU A 8 -17.93 -16.57 -2.37
CA LEU A 8 -18.52 -15.28 -2.78
C LEU A 8 -19.68 -14.83 -1.86
N PHE A 9 -20.13 -15.67 -0.92
CA PHE A 9 -21.15 -15.26 0.04
C PHE A 9 -20.52 -14.39 1.13
N PRO A 10 -21.08 -13.20 1.40
CA PRO A 10 -20.51 -12.26 2.36
C PRO A 10 -20.27 -12.86 3.76
N GLU A 11 -21.14 -13.75 4.22
CA GLU A 11 -21.02 -14.44 5.51
C GLU A 11 -19.80 -15.35 5.63
N ASN A 12 -19.25 -15.78 4.50
CA ASN A 12 -18.04 -16.62 4.42
C ASN A 12 -16.76 -15.79 4.20
N GLN A 13 -16.89 -14.47 4.06
CA GLN A 13 -15.76 -13.56 3.83
C GLN A 13 -15.36 -12.86 5.13
N GLN A 14 -14.09 -12.50 5.21
CA GLN A 14 -13.65 -11.56 6.24
C GLN A 14 -14.30 -10.19 6.01
N LYS A 15 -14.51 -9.43 7.10
CA LYS A 15 -14.94 -8.03 7.00
C LYS A 15 -13.95 -7.23 6.15
N LEU A 16 -14.47 -6.25 5.42
CA LEU A 16 -13.66 -5.43 4.54
C LEU A 16 -12.75 -4.51 5.33
N VAL A 17 -11.45 -4.58 5.09
CA VAL A 17 -10.49 -3.58 5.55
C VAL A 17 -10.28 -2.56 4.42
N ILE A 18 -10.42 -1.28 4.75
CA ILE A 18 -10.20 -0.16 3.84
C ILE A 18 -8.91 0.54 4.26
N THR A 19 -7.91 0.53 3.36
CA THR A 19 -6.69 1.33 3.47
C THR A 19 -6.91 2.66 2.77
N CYS A 20 -6.67 3.78 3.45
CA CYS A 20 -6.66 5.10 2.81
C CYS A 20 -5.23 5.60 2.59
N ALA A 21 -5.02 6.23 1.44
CA ALA A 21 -3.75 6.86 1.04
C ALA A 21 -3.98 8.36 0.72
N PRO A 22 -4.02 9.21 1.76
CA PRO A 22 -4.41 10.62 1.59
C PRO A 22 -3.22 11.57 1.36
N TYR A 23 -1.99 11.07 1.29
CA TYR A 23 -0.80 11.92 1.35
C TYR A 23 0.13 11.78 0.15
N GLY A 24 -0.31 11.10 -0.90
CA GLY A 24 0.52 10.75 -2.06
C GLY A 24 1.40 11.89 -2.57
N PRO A 25 2.68 11.63 -2.74
CA PRO A 25 3.65 12.65 -3.15
C PRO A 25 3.58 13.00 -4.64
N GLU A 26 2.84 12.24 -5.44
CA GLU A 26 2.74 12.37 -6.90
C GLU A 26 2.02 13.64 -7.33
N TRP A 27 1.05 14.08 -6.53
CA TRP A 27 0.27 15.28 -6.80
C TRP A 27 0.84 16.47 -6.02
N GLU A 28 0.96 17.60 -6.68
CA GLU A 28 1.27 18.85 -6.01
C GLU A 28 0.03 19.39 -5.27
N PRO A 29 0.19 20.15 -4.17
CA PRO A 29 -0.94 20.74 -3.46
C PRO A 29 -1.87 21.56 -4.35
N SER A 30 -1.34 22.20 -5.41
CA SER A 30 -2.10 22.94 -6.41
C SER A 30 -3.02 22.07 -7.25
N ASP A 31 -2.74 20.79 -7.36
CA ASP A 31 -3.55 19.85 -8.13
C ASP A 31 -4.92 19.61 -7.48
N PHE A 32 -4.98 19.60 -6.15
CA PHE A 32 -6.23 19.45 -5.41
C PHE A 32 -6.13 20.09 -4.03
N PRO A 33 -6.11 21.44 -3.94
CA PRO A 33 -5.85 22.16 -2.70
C PRO A 33 -6.89 21.92 -1.60
N GLU A 34 -8.11 21.51 -1.96
CA GLU A 34 -9.17 21.21 -1.02
C GLU A 34 -8.97 19.87 -0.29
N ASP A 35 -8.17 18.97 -0.83
CA ASP A 35 -8.01 17.61 -0.26
C ASP A 35 -6.56 17.26 0.09
N ILE A 36 -5.56 17.83 -0.57
CA ILE A 36 -4.13 17.52 -0.29
C ILE A 36 -3.66 18.28 0.96
N PRO A 37 -3.40 17.61 2.09
CA PRO A 37 -2.98 18.26 3.32
C PRO A 37 -1.46 18.53 3.31
N VAL A 38 -1.04 19.76 3.53
CA VAL A 38 0.37 20.17 3.56
C VAL A 38 0.90 20.29 4.98
N THR A 39 0.14 20.92 5.90
CA THR A 39 0.60 21.06 7.28
C THR A 39 0.39 19.78 8.07
N ARG A 40 1.23 19.58 9.09
CA ARG A 40 1.11 18.43 9.99
C ARG A 40 -0.29 18.33 10.62
N GLU A 41 -0.85 19.46 11.07
CA GLU A 41 -2.18 19.54 11.66
C GLU A 41 -3.26 19.12 10.66
N ALA A 42 -3.15 19.54 9.41
CA ALA A 42 -4.05 19.14 8.33
C ALA A 42 -3.91 17.64 8.02
N GLN A 43 -2.69 17.11 8.00
CA GLN A 43 -2.46 15.66 7.81
C GLN A 43 -3.07 14.83 8.95
N ILE A 44 -2.87 15.25 10.22
CA ILE A 44 -3.49 14.57 11.37
C ILE A 44 -5.03 14.64 11.28
N GLN A 45 -5.60 15.80 10.96
CA GLN A 45 -7.05 15.92 10.83
C GLN A 45 -7.58 15.05 9.68
N LYS A 46 -6.89 15.01 8.55
CA LYS A 46 -7.24 14.12 7.42
C LYS A 46 -7.27 12.65 7.85
N ALA A 47 -6.33 12.20 8.67
CA ALA A 47 -6.35 10.83 9.21
C ALA A 47 -7.60 10.56 10.07
N VAL A 48 -7.98 11.51 10.91
CA VAL A 48 -9.21 11.43 11.73
C VAL A 48 -10.45 11.35 10.83
N ASP A 49 -10.53 12.19 9.80
CA ASP A 49 -11.67 12.23 8.87
C ASP A 49 -11.78 10.92 8.08
N CYS A 50 -10.66 10.37 7.60
CA CYS A 50 -10.60 9.07 6.95
C CYS A 50 -11.05 7.93 7.87
N TYR A 51 -10.62 7.96 9.14
CA TYR A 51 -11.03 6.98 10.14
C TYR A 51 -12.54 7.02 10.39
N ASN A 52 -13.10 8.21 10.57
CA ASN A 52 -14.51 8.41 10.77
C ASN A 52 -15.36 8.00 9.56
N ALA A 53 -14.81 8.11 8.36
CA ALA A 53 -15.46 7.65 7.13
C ALA A 53 -15.45 6.11 6.96
N GLY A 54 -14.60 5.38 7.71
CA GLY A 54 -14.57 3.92 7.72
C GLY A 54 -13.23 3.28 7.33
N ALA A 55 -12.18 4.06 7.03
CA ALA A 55 -10.85 3.51 6.82
C ALA A 55 -10.22 3.09 8.15
N THR A 56 -9.61 1.92 8.20
CA THR A 56 -8.97 1.39 9.42
C THR A 56 -7.45 1.24 9.28
N VAL A 57 -6.93 1.43 8.08
CA VAL A 57 -5.50 1.50 7.76
C VAL A 57 -5.22 2.83 7.07
N ILE A 58 -4.16 3.51 7.46
CA ILE A 58 -3.70 4.72 6.77
C ILE A 58 -2.28 4.53 6.25
N HIS A 59 -2.10 4.78 4.96
CA HIS A 59 -0.81 4.84 4.29
C HIS A 59 -0.21 6.24 4.42
N ILE A 60 1.02 6.35 4.93
CA ILE A 60 1.56 7.60 5.43
C ILE A 60 2.80 8.02 4.64
N HIS A 61 2.74 9.23 4.12
CA HIS A 61 3.87 10.04 3.68
C HIS A 61 3.83 11.39 4.39
N VAL A 62 4.93 12.13 4.36
CA VAL A 62 5.02 13.48 4.94
C VAL A 62 5.46 14.48 3.87
N ARG A 63 4.99 15.72 3.99
CA ARG A 63 5.32 16.80 3.08
C ARG A 63 5.98 17.96 3.82
N GLU A 64 6.93 18.61 3.15
CA GLU A 64 7.45 19.92 3.53
C GLU A 64 6.39 21.01 3.32
N LEU A 65 6.61 22.19 3.88
CA LEU A 65 5.65 23.29 3.74
C LEU A 65 5.49 23.82 2.31
N ASP A 66 6.47 23.56 1.45
CA ASP A 66 6.38 23.83 0.01
C ASP A 66 5.56 22.77 -0.77
N GLY A 67 5.08 21.76 -0.06
CA GLY A 67 4.27 20.67 -0.62
C GLY A 67 5.07 19.48 -1.14
N LYS A 68 6.40 19.56 -1.23
CA LYS A 68 7.24 18.43 -1.67
C LYS A 68 7.30 17.33 -0.61
N GLY A 69 7.51 16.10 -1.04
CA GLY A 69 7.73 14.96 -0.14
C GLY A 69 8.94 15.19 0.78
N SER A 70 8.81 14.89 2.07
CA SER A 70 9.89 15.04 3.04
C SER A 70 10.63 13.75 3.32
N LYS A 71 11.95 13.88 3.58
CA LYS A 71 12.86 12.79 3.98
C LYS A 71 13.15 12.80 5.49
N ARG A 72 12.59 13.75 6.24
CA ARG A 72 12.95 13.97 7.62
C ARG A 72 12.24 13.02 8.57
N LEU A 73 13.03 12.17 9.24
CA LEU A 73 12.55 11.22 10.26
C LEU A 73 11.70 11.91 11.34
N SER A 74 12.08 13.13 11.75
CA SER A 74 11.34 13.90 12.75
C SER A 74 9.91 14.20 12.32
N MET A 75 9.69 14.52 11.05
CA MET A 75 8.33 14.79 10.54
C MET A 75 7.44 13.55 10.55
N PHE A 76 8.00 12.39 10.17
CA PHE A 76 7.28 11.12 10.31
C PHE A 76 6.94 10.84 11.78
N ASN A 77 7.89 11.01 12.69
CA ASN A 77 7.68 10.77 14.12
C ASN A 77 6.59 11.68 14.71
N GLU A 78 6.59 12.95 14.35
CA GLU A 78 5.58 13.91 14.79
C GLU A 78 4.19 13.59 14.23
N LEU A 79 4.10 13.21 12.96
CA LEU A 79 2.85 12.82 12.33
C LEU A 79 2.30 11.51 12.94
N LEU A 80 3.14 10.49 13.11
CA LEU A 80 2.75 9.23 13.75
C LEU A 80 2.24 9.46 15.19
N ALA A 81 2.94 10.28 15.98
CA ALA A 81 2.52 10.63 17.32
C ALA A 81 1.16 11.36 17.34
N GLY A 82 0.97 12.31 16.44
CA GLY A 82 -0.27 13.07 16.31
C GLY A 82 -1.46 12.21 15.91
N ILE A 83 -1.29 11.33 14.91
CA ILE A 83 -2.35 10.42 14.49
C ILE A 83 -2.67 9.42 15.61
N ARG A 84 -1.65 8.82 16.23
CA ARG A 84 -1.84 7.85 17.33
C ARG A 84 -2.58 8.45 18.52
N ALA A 85 -2.36 9.74 18.81
CA ALA A 85 -3.05 10.45 19.89
C ALA A 85 -4.55 10.68 19.59
N ARG A 86 -4.93 10.82 18.32
CA ARG A 86 -6.30 11.13 17.90
C ARG A 86 -7.12 9.90 17.53
N VAL A 87 -6.48 8.90 16.92
CA VAL A 87 -7.09 7.65 16.45
C VAL A 87 -6.20 6.45 16.83
N PRO A 88 -6.14 6.10 18.13
CA PRO A 88 -5.15 5.18 18.69
C PRO A 88 -5.17 3.77 18.08
N ASP A 89 -6.33 3.31 17.63
CA ASP A 89 -6.50 1.94 17.12
C ASP A 89 -6.29 1.82 15.61
N MET A 90 -6.23 2.94 14.88
CA MET A 90 -5.96 2.94 13.43
C MET A 90 -4.61 2.30 13.13
N ILE A 91 -4.54 1.42 12.15
CA ILE A 91 -3.28 0.83 11.68
C ILE A 91 -2.49 1.90 10.94
N LEU A 92 -1.29 2.19 11.43
CA LEU A 92 -0.36 3.15 10.83
C LEU A 92 0.63 2.39 9.94
N GLN A 93 0.52 2.59 8.62
CA GLN A 93 1.36 1.99 7.61
C GLN A 93 2.18 3.10 6.94
N VAL A 94 3.50 3.08 7.10
CA VAL A 94 4.38 4.07 6.47
C VAL A 94 4.81 3.59 5.09
N GLY A 95 4.74 4.49 4.11
CA GLY A 95 5.15 4.22 2.74
C GLY A 95 6.65 4.00 2.62
N GLY A 96 7.05 2.91 1.96
CA GLY A 96 8.45 2.54 1.80
C GLY A 96 9.23 3.42 0.82
N SER A 97 8.55 4.26 0.05
CA SER A 97 9.18 5.19 -0.88
C SER A 97 9.79 6.43 -0.21
N ILE A 98 9.34 6.80 0.97
CA ILE A 98 9.63 8.04 1.70
C ILE A 98 9.40 9.30 0.86
N SER A 99 10.07 9.43 -0.28
CA SER A 99 9.88 10.46 -1.28
C SER A 99 9.73 9.82 -2.67
N PHE A 100 8.69 10.18 -3.35
CA PHE A 100 8.31 9.67 -4.66
C PHE A 100 8.16 10.85 -5.62
N ALA A 101 9.25 11.59 -5.80
CA ALA A 101 9.27 12.81 -6.59
C ALA A 101 10.66 13.07 -7.15
N PRO A 102 10.80 13.95 -8.15
CA PRO A 102 12.10 14.50 -8.55
C PRO A 102 12.77 15.19 -7.36
N GLU A 103 14.08 14.99 -7.18
CA GLU A 103 14.83 15.67 -6.12
C GLU A 103 15.13 17.13 -6.49
N GLU A 104 15.39 17.38 -7.80
CA GLU A 104 15.60 18.70 -8.36
C GLU A 104 14.81 18.87 -9.66
N ASP A 105 14.63 20.10 -10.10
CA ASP A 105 13.94 20.42 -11.34
C ASP A 105 14.64 19.77 -12.54
N GLY A 106 13.91 18.96 -13.29
CA GLY A 106 14.40 18.23 -14.44
C GLY A 106 14.91 16.81 -14.17
N ASP A 107 14.95 16.39 -12.90
CA ASP A 107 15.27 15.03 -12.54
C ASP A 107 14.11 14.07 -12.84
N VAL A 108 14.45 12.80 -13.02
CA VAL A 108 13.47 11.70 -13.04
C VAL A 108 12.98 11.46 -11.62
N ALA A 109 11.67 11.25 -11.45
CA ALA A 109 11.09 10.85 -10.17
C ALA A 109 11.71 9.52 -9.70
N LYS A 110 12.06 9.44 -8.44
CA LYS A 110 12.66 8.23 -7.85
C LYS A 110 12.29 8.09 -6.39
N TRP A 111 12.38 6.87 -5.91
CA TRP A 111 12.42 6.61 -4.49
C TRP A 111 13.79 7.02 -3.93
N LEU A 112 13.82 7.27 -2.62
CA LEU A 112 15.10 7.55 -1.97
C LEU A 112 16.08 6.40 -2.11
N SER A 113 17.36 6.70 -1.90
CA SER A 113 18.41 5.69 -1.89
C SER A 113 18.15 4.63 -0.81
N ASP A 114 18.63 3.41 -1.07
CA ASP A 114 18.38 2.23 -0.27
C ASP A 114 18.73 2.40 1.21
N ASP A 115 19.90 2.91 1.50
CA ASP A 115 20.40 3.15 2.84
C ASP A 115 19.56 4.21 3.59
N THR A 116 19.12 5.26 2.92
CA THR A 116 18.23 6.27 3.51
C THR A 116 16.89 5.69 3.92
N ARG A 117 16.31 4.79 3.11
CA ARG A 117 15.04 4.14 3.44
C ARG A 117 15.12 3.21 4.65
N HIS A 118 16.31 2.70 5.00
CA HIS A 118 16.49 1.90 6.22
C HIS A 118 16.14 2.66 7.50
N MET A 119 16.17 4.00 7.49
CA MET A 119 15.77 4.82 8.64
C MET A 119 14.32 4.58 9.07
N LEU A 120 13.46 4.07 8.20
CA LEU A 120 12.06 3.76 8.56
C LEU A 120 11.93 2.71 9.68
N ALA A 121 12.97 1.92 9.91
CA ALA A 121 13.04 1.01 11.05
C ALA A 121 13.28 1.73 12.39
N GLU A 122 13.66 3.01 12.38
CA GLU A 122 14.02 3.83 13.56
C GLU A 122 12.89 4.78 13.99
N LEU A 123 11.73 4.75 13.32
CA LEU A 123 10.58 5.62 13.60
C LEU A 123 10.11 5.49 15.06
N THR A 124 9.80 6.64 15.69
CA THR A 124 9.31 6.71 17.08
C THR A 124 8.23 7.80 17.21
N PRO A 125 6.95 7.47 17.56
CA PRO A 125 6.46 6.12 17.88
C PRO A 125 6.52 5.17 16.67
N LYS A 126 6.67 3.88 16.93
CA LYS A 126 6.72 2.88 15.88
C LYS A 126 5.40 2.82 15.12
N PRO A 127 5.41 2.79 13.78
CA PRO A 127 4.24 2.43 13.00
C PRO A 127 3.90 0.95 13.21
N ASP A 128 2.69 0.56 12.86
CA ASP A 128 2.31 -0.85 12.85
C ASP A 128 2.98 -1.60 11.69
N GLN A 129 3.07 -0.93 10.53
CA GLN A 129 3.64 -1.49 9.30
C GLN A 129 4.52 -0.48 8.57
N VAL A 130 5.51 -1.00 7.84
CA VAL A 130 6.22 -0.29 6.77
C VAL A 130 6.05 -1.09 5.49
N THR A 131 5.70 -0.42 4.40
CA THR A 131 5.58 -1.07 3.10
C THR A 131 6.95 -1.27 2.47
N ILE A 132 7.09 -2.37 1.73
CA ILE A 132 8.32 -2.71 1.04
C ILE A 132 7.99 -3.25 -0.36
N ALA A 133 8.56 -2.63 -1.39
CA ALA A 133 8.63 -3.22 -2.72
C ALA A 133 9.74 -4.25 -2.76
N ILE A 134 9.56 -5.29 -3.56
CA ILE A 134 10.53 -6.36 -3.72
C ILE A 134 11.11 -6.33 -5.12
N ASN A 135 12.42 -6.44 -5.20
CA ASN A 135 13.22 -6.32 -6.40
C ASN A 135 13.24 -4.89 -6.98
N SER A 136 14.24 -4.61 -7.82
CA SER A 136 14.27 -3.37 -8.58
C SER A 136 13.38 -3.49 -9.80
N ASN A 137 12.42 -2.58 -9.94
CA ASN A 137 11.52 -2.54 -11.08
C ASN A 137 11.65 -1.22 -11.82
N GLN A 138 11.63 -1.30 -13.13
CA GLN A 138 11.28 -0.17 -13.98
C GLN A 138 9.79 0.09 -13.82
N MET A 139 9.41 1.35 -13.61
CA MET A 139 8.04 1.78 -13.55
C MET A 139 7.82 2.98 -14.47
N ASN A 140 6.86 2.86 -15.38
CA ASN A 140 6.43 3.97 -16.22
C ASN A 140 5.01 4.37 -15.82
N VAL A 141 4.90 5.33 -14.90
CA VAL A 141 3.59 5.81 -14.42
C VAL A 141 2.78 6.44 -15.55
N VAL A 142 3.46 6.98 -16.56
CA VAL A 142 2.84 7.71 -17.68
C VAL A 142 2.22 6.78 -18.72
N GLU A 143 2.65 5.52 -18.80
CA GLU A 143 2.19 4.57 -19.81
C GLU A 143 0.68 4.33 -19.73
N GLN A 144 0.10 4.39 -18.55
CA GLN A 144 -1.32 4.15 -18.33
C GLN A 144 -2.19 5.40 -18.39
N MET A 145 -1.56 6.57 -18.50
CA MET A 145 -2.25 7.85 -18.50
C MET A 145 -2.38 8.37 -19.93
N CYS A 146 -3.55 8.85 -20.29
CA CYS A 146 -3.69 9.71 -21.46
C CYS A 146 -3.72 11.18 -21.03
N ALA A 147 -3.56 12.10 -21.98
CA ALA A 147 -3.56 13.54 -21.70
C ALA A 147 -4.80 14.01 -20.92
N ALA A 148 -5.94 13.34 -21.11
CA ALA A 148 -7.17 13.67 -20.39
C ALA A 148 -7.11 13.26 -18.92
N ASP A 149 -6.27 12.28 -18.53
CA ASP A 149 -6.14 11.80 -17.16
C ASP A 149 -5.48 12.81 -16.25
N VAL A 150 -4.59 13.60 -16.81
CA VAL A 150 -3.72 14.54 -16.09
C VAL A 150 -3.96 16.00 -16.50
N ALA A 151 -4.98 16.25 -17.30
CA ALA A 151 -5.31 17.61 -17.76
C ALA A 151 -5.53 18.55 -16.57
N GLY A 152 -4.81 19.69 -16.58
CA GLY A 152 -4.91 20.69 -15.51
C GLY A 152 -4.25 20.28 -14.19
N THR A 153 -3.35 19.30 -14.21
CA THR A 153 -2.53 18.90 -13.06
C THR A 153 -1.04 19.07 -13.34
N SER A 154 -0.22 19.02 -12.30
CA SER A 154 1.26 19.07 -12.39
C SER A 154 1.82 17.92 -13.25
N LEU A 155 1.23 16.72 -13.17
CA LEU A 155 1.60 15.57 -14.01
C LEU A 155 1.30 15.80 -15.50
N GLY A 156 0.33 16.63 -15.83
CA GLY A 156 -0.02 16.98 -17.22
C GLY A 156 0.97 17.91 -17.91
N THR A 157 1.98 18.41 -17.21
CA THR A 157 3.03 19.23 -17.78
C THR A 157 4.08 18.36 -18.48
N PRO A 158 4.79 18.89 -19.53
CA PRO A 158 5.89 18.14 -20.15
C PRO A 158 6.97 17.71 -19.17
N ALA A 159 7.28 18.53 -18.17
CA ALA A 159 8.26 18.24 -17.12
C ALA A 159 7.75 17.12 -16.18
N GLY A 160 6.49 17.17 -15.74
CA GLY A 160 5.88 16.13 -14.92
C GLY A 160 5.84 14.79 -15.65
N MET A 161 5.39 14.79 -16.91
CA MET A 161 5.39 13.58 -17.74
C MET A 161 6.79 12.98 -17.90
N ALA A 162 7.80 13.82 -18.15
CA ALA A 162 9.19 13.35 -18.29
C ALA A 162 9.73 12.78 -16.98
N ALA A 163 9.43 13.39 -15.84
CA ALA A 163 9.88 12.96 -14.52
C ALA A 163 9.41 11.55 -14.15
N TYR A 164 8.20 11.17 -14.58
CA TYR A 164 7.57 9.89 -14.20
C TYR A 164 7.61 8.82 -15.29
N SER A 165 8.23 9.08 -16.45
CA SER A 165 8.26 8.15 -17.59
C SER A 165 9.25 6.99 -17.44
N GLU A 166 10.34 7.19 -16.72
CA GLU A 166 11.42 6.21 -16.57
C GLU A 166 11.80 5.94 -15.11
N MET A 167 10.83 5.96 -14.24
CA MET A 167 11.08 5.78 -12.82
C MET A 167 11.51 4.35 -12.49
N THR A 168 12.45 4.21 -11.57
CA THR A 168 12.85 2.91 -11.03
C THR A 168 12.61 2.84 -9.53
N ILE A 169 12.27 1.64 -9.06
CA ILE A 169 12.15 1.33 -7.64
C ILE A 169 13.37 0.50 -7.24
N PRO A 170 14.40 1.09 -6.63
CA PRO A 170 15.57 0.35 -6.21
C PRO A 170 15.27 -0.45 -4.94
N ALA A 171 15.08 -1.75 -5.08
CA ALA A 171 14.79 -2.69 -3.99
C ALA A 171 15.44 -4.04 -4.28
N GLY A 172 16.77 -4.04 -4.43
CA GLY A 172 17.55 -5.25 -4.68
C GLY A 172 17.50 -6.26 -3.53
N PRO A 173 17.80 -7.55 -3.79
CA PRO A 173 17.62 -8.63 -2.80
C PRO A 173 18.35 -8.41 -1.47
N ALA A 174 19.57 -7.91 -1.49
CA ALA A 174 20.34 -7.65 -0.27
C ALA A 174 19.73 -6.52 0.57
N TRP A 175 19.28 -5.45 -0.10
CA TRP A 175 18.61 -4.34 0.55
C TRP A 175 17.28 -4.80 1.18
N VAL A 176 16.48 -5.58 0.45
CA VAL A 176 15.20 -6.12 0.92
C VAL A 176 15.39 -6.96 2.17
N GLU A 177 16.35 -7.88 2.17
CA GLU A 177 16.65 -8.74 3.31
C GLU A 177 17.08 -7.95 4.54
N GLU A 178 17.99 -6.99 4.38
CA GLU A 178 18.45 -6.12 5.47
C GLU A 178 17.32 -5.24 5.99
N HIS A 179 16.46 -4.71 5.11
CA HIS A 179 15.35 -3.87 5.54
C HIS A 179 14.31 -4.66 6.35
N ILE A 180 13.91 -5.83 5.88
CA ILE A 180 13.01 -6.73 6.64
C ILE A 180 13.59 -7.05 8.02
N LYS A 181 14.89 -7.39 8.09
CA LYS A 181 15.59 -7.67 9.33
C LYS A 181 15.53 -6.50 10.30
N ARG A 182 15.79 -5.28 9.85
CA ARG A 182 15.75 -4.06 10.69
C ARG A 182 14.32 -3.79 11.17
N LEU A 183 13.31 -3.89 10.32
CA LEU A 183 11.92 -3.71 10.70
C LEU A 183 11.51 -4.72 11.78
N SER A 184 11.78 -6.02 11.55
CA SER A 184 11.46 -7.10 12.50
C SER A 184 12.18 -6.92 13.84
N ALA A 185 13.46 -6.53 13.83
CA ALA A 185 14.24 -6.25 15.06
C ALA A 185 13.64 -5.10 15.88
N ASN A 186 12.94 -4.19 15.23
CA ASN A 186 12.25 -3.07 15.88
C ASN A 186 10.77 -3.34 16.16
N GLY A 187 10.26 -4.54 15.87
CA GLY A 187 8.86 -4.90 16.08
C GLY A 187 7.89 -4.18 15.14
N ILE A 188 8.37 -3.79 13.97
CA ILE A 188 7.57 -3.20 12.89
C ILE A 188 7.28 -4.30 11.86
N GLN A 189 5.99 -4.52 11.55
CA GLN A 189 5.59 -5.55 10.61
C GLN A 189 5.86 -5.09 9.17
N THR A 190 6.44 -5.96 8.36
CA THR A 190 6.60 -5.71 6.94
C THR A 190 5.26 -5.91 6.22
N HIS A 191 4.89 -4.95 5.38
CA HIS A 191 3.78 -5.06 4.44
C HIS A 191 4.33 -5.07 3.01
N PHE A 192 4.06 -6.13 2.25
CA PHE A 192 4.63 -6.29 0.93
C PHE A 192 3.78 -5.58 -0.14
N GLN A 193 4.40 -4.70 -0.92
CA GLN A 193 3.81 -4.13 -2.14
C GLN A 193 4.41 -4.85 -3.34
N LEU A 194 3.58 -5.62 -4.03
CA LEU A 194 4.00 -6.51 -5.11
C LEU A 194 3.42 -6.05 -6.45
N ALA A 195 4.30 -5.83 -7.41
CA ALA A 195 3.97 -5.37 -8.75
C ALA A 195 3.60 -6.51 -9.70
N ASN A 196 4.16 -7.69 -9.46
CA ASN A 196 4.08 -8.83 -10.36
C ASN A 196 3.89 -10.14 -9.60
N ILE A 197 3.18 -11.07 -10.21
CA ILE A 197 2.92 -12.41 -9.67
C ILE A 197 4.22 -13.13 -9.22
N THR A 198 5.33 -12.96 -9.95
CA THR A 198 6.62 -13.59 -9.63
C THR A 198 7.22 -13.12 -8.31
N GLN A 199 6.79 -11.96 -7.81
CA GLN A 199 7.26 -11.43 -6.54
C GLN A 199 6.66 -12.18 -5.34
N VAL A 200 5.51 -12.83 -5.48
CA VAL A 200 4.95 -13.74 -4.45
C VAL A 200 5.94 -14.86 -4.16
N GLU A 201 6.54 -15.45 -5.21
CA GLU A 201 7.58 -16.48 -5.05
C GLU A 201 8.84 -15.95 -4.36
N THR A 202 9.19 -14.68 -4.59
CA THR A 202 10.33 -14.06 -3.91
C THR A 202 10.08 -13.92 -2.42
N VAL A 203 8.87 -13.52 -2.01
CA VAL A 203 8.48 -13.47 -0.59
C VAL A 203 8.54 -14.86 0.03
N GLU A 204 7.96 -15.87 -0.64
CA GLU A 204 8.02 -17.26 -0.19
C GLU A 204 9.45 -17.72 0.07
N ARG A 205 10.37 -17.44 -0.86
CA ARG A 205 11.80 -17.80 -0.71
C ARG A 205 12.48 -17.10 0.45
N ASN A 206 12.13 -15.86 0.73
CA ASN A 206 12.61 -15.14 1.91
C ASN A 206 12.10 -15.78 3.22
N MET A 207 10.83 -16.18 3.26
CA MET A 207 10.26 -16.92 4.40
C MET A 207 10.96 -18.27 4.59
N ARG A 208 11.18 -19.04 3.51
CA ARG A 208 11.87 -20.33 3.55
C ARG A 208 13.29 -20.26 4.08
N ARG A 209 13.99 -19.17 3.83
CA ARG A 209 15.36 -18.93 4.34
C ARG A 209 15.38 -18.35 5.74
N GLY A 210 14.23 -18.03 6.33
CA GLY A 210 14.14 -17.37 7.63
C GLY A 210 14.52 -15.88 7.61
N ALA A 211 14.60 -15.28 6.43
CA ALA A 211 14.85 -13.85 6.30
C ALA A 211 13.60 -12.99 6.58
N CYS A 212 12.42 -13.62 6.54
CA CYS A 212 11.14 -12.97 6.80
C CYS A 212 10.31 -13.87 7.73
N ASN A 213 9.81 -13.34 8.83
CA ASN A 213 9.09 -14.06 9.88
C ASN A 213 7.75 -13.40 10.26
N VAL A 214 7.09 -12.78 9.31
CA VAL A 214 5.82 -12.06 9.52
C VAL A 214 4.66 -12.73 8.74
N PRO A 215 3.41 -12.40 9.08
CA PRO A 215 2.28 -12.76 8.25
C PRO A 215 2.41 -12.23 6.82
N LEU A 216 1.90 -12.98 5.85
CA LEU A 216 1.87 -12.56 4.45
C LEU A 216 0.74 -11.55 4.23
N ILE A 217 1.01 -10.30 4.59
CA ILE A 217 0.14 -9.17 4.34
C ILE A 217 0.70 -8.44 3.12
N LEU A 218 -0.08 -8.35 2.07
CA LEU A 218 0.41 -7.79 0.82
C LEU A 218 -0.63 -6.94 0.10
N THR A 219 -0.14 -6.03 -0.72
CA THR A 219 -0.90 -5.27 -1.69
C THR A 219 -0.43 -5.66 -3.09
N TRP A 220 -1.37 -6.03 -3.96
CA TRP A 220 -1.11 -6.08 -5.39
C TRP A 220 -1.20 -4.68 -5.97
N VAL A 221 -0.07 -4.17 -6.47
CA VAL A 221 0.07 -2.83 -7.05
C VAL A 221 -0.07 -2.95 -8.56
N ALA A 222 -1.28 -2.88 -9.06
CA ALA A 222 -1.62 -3.13 -10.46
C ALA A 222 -1.71 -1.83 -11.24
N ILE A 223 -0.58 -1.29 -11.66
CA ILE A 223 -0.52 0.00 -12.37
C ILE A 223 0.03 -0.08 -13.80
N GLY A 224 0.58 -1.23 -14.23
CA GLY A 224 1.25 -1.39 -15.53
C GLY A 224 2.61 -0.71 -15.58
N GLY A 225 3.11 -0.35 -16.77
CA GLY A 225 4.38 0.34 -16.92
C GLY A 225 5.58 -0.41 -16.30
N GLY A 226 5.67 -1.72 -16.51
CA GLY A 226 6.63 -2.62 -15.86
C GLY A 226 6.03 -3.43 -14.70
N PHE A 227 4.83 -3.07 -14.25
CA PHE A 227 4.01 -3.80 -13.29
C PHE A 227 2.91 -4.59 -14.01
N ASP A 228 2.23 -5.49 -13.33
CA ASP A 228 1.02 -6.10 -13.88
C ASP A 228 -0.04 -5.02 -14.11
N ALA A 229 -0.65 -5.04 -15.29
CA ALA A 229 -1.71 -4.10 -15.62
C ALA A 229 -3.02 -4.45 -14.88
N PRO A 230 -3.84 -3.46 -14.49
CA PRO A 230 -5.09 -3.67 -13.76
C PRO A 230 -6.19 -4.24 -14.69
N ASN A 231 -6.18 -5.55 -14.85
CA ASN A 231 -7.20 -6.27 -15.59
C ASN A 231 -7.60 -7.57 -14.88
N ILE A 232 -8.74 -8.13 -15.26
CA ILE A 232 -9.34 -9.31 -14.63
C ILE A 232 -8.47 -10.56 -14.71
N TYR A 233 -7.67 -10.71 -15.76
CA TYR A 233 -6.82 -11.90 -15.95
C TYR A 233 -5.61 -11.82 -15.02
N ASN A 234 -4.96 -10.68 -14.93
CA ASN A 234 -3.85 -10.46 -14.00
C ASN A 234 -4.32 -10.57 -12.54
N LEU A 235 -5.50 -10.00 -12.21
CA LEU A 235 -6.12 -10.16 -10.90
C LEU A 235 -6.33 -11.64 -10.56
N ALA A 236 -6.97 -12.39 -11.44
CA ALA A 236 -7.23 -13.81 -11.21
C ALA A 236 -5.93 -14.60 -11.05
N ASN A 237 -4.90 -14.32 -11.86
CA ASN A 237 -3.60 -14.98 -11.76
C ASN A 237 -2.88 -14.62 -10.45
N PHE A 238 -2.91 -13.35 -10.04
CA PHE A 238 -2.28 -12.91 -8.79
C PHE A 238 -2.94 -13.58 -7.58
N VAL A 239 -4.27 -13.56 -7.52
CA VAL A 239 -5.05 -14.21 -6.45
C VAL A 239 -4.74 -15.70 -6.37
N ARG A 240 -4.66 -16.38 -7.51
CA ARG A 240 -4.33 -17.82 -7.56
C ARG A 240 -2.91 -18.14 -7.09
N ALA A 241 -1.98 -17.20 -7.23
CA ALA A 241 -0.60 -17.38 -6.75
C ALA A 241 -0.47 -17.17 -5.22
N CYS A 242 -1.43 -16.49 -4.60
CA CYS A 242 -1.41 -16.27 -3.17
C CYS A 242 -1.84 -17.51 -2.39
N PRO A 243 -1.11 -17.91 -1.34
CA PRO A 243 -1.51 -19.02 -0.48
C PRO A 243 -2.71 -18.65 0.40
N ASP A 244 -3.39 -19.65 0.97
CA ASP A 244 -4.61 -19.45 1.78
C ASP A 244 -4.42 -18.56 3.02
N GLY A 245 -3.22 -18.51 3.57
CA GLY A 245 -2.89 -17.66 4.73
C GLY A 245 -2.62 -16.19 4.39
N ALA A 246 -2.59 -15.81 3.11
CA ALA A 246 -2.32 -14.45 2.68
C ALA A 246 -3.51 -13.53 2.95
N VAL A 247 -3.20 -12.27 3.31
CA VAL A 247 -4.15 -11.17 3.39
C VAL A 247 -3.82 -10.21 2.24
N LEU A 248 -4.74 -10.10 1.28
CA LEU A 248 -4.50 -9.37 0.04
C LEU A 248 -5.36 -8.11 -0.05
N THR A 249 -4.68 -6.98 -0.24
CA THR A 249 -5.26 -5.68 -0.59
C THR A 249 -5.01 -5.41 -2.07
N LEU A 250 -5.97 -4.80 -2.75
CA LEU A 250 -5.82 -4.38 -4.14
C LEU A 250 -5.59 -2.88 -4.21
N GLU A 251 -4.60 -2.51 -5.00
CA GLU A 251 -4.22 -1.14 -5.33
C GLU A 251 -4.04 -1.02 -6.83
N THR A 252 -4.52 0.07 -7.38
CA THR A 252 -4.23 0.52 -8.73
C THR A 252 -4.36 2.04 -8.74
N SER A 253 -4.02 2.68 -9.84
CA SER A 253 -4.08 4.14 -9.92
C SER A 253 -4.91 4.64 -11.09
N MET A 254 -5.23 5.91 -11.05
CA MET A 254 -5.99 6.65 -12.04
C MET A 254 -7.41 6.09 -12.24
N LEU A 255 -7.82 5.74 -13.44
CA LEU A 255 -9.20 5.36 -13.76
C LEU A 255 -9.64 3.99 -13.25
N ASN A 256 -8.69 3.11 -12.98
CA ASN A 256 -9.00 1.71 -12.68
C ASN A 256 -9.27 1.46 -11.19
N VAL A 257 -9.12 2.47 -10.32
CA VAL A 257 -9.22 2.31 -8.86
C VAL A 257 -10.57 1.72 -8.46
N LEU A 258 -11.66 2.34 -8.87
CA LEU A 258 -12.99 1.90 -8.47
C LEU A 258 -13.38 0.52 -9.01
N PRO A 259 -13.21 0.17 -10.29
CA PRO A 259 -13.52 -1.17 -10.78
C PRO A 259 -12.72 -2.26 -10.08
N ILE A 260 -11.45 -2.07 -9.84
CA ILE A 260 -10.60 -3.03 -9.12
C ILE A 260 -11.06 -3.17 -7.66
N ASN A 261 -11.39 -2.08 -6.99
CA ASN A 261 -11.90 -2.12 -5.62
C ASN A 261 -13.24 -2.85 -5.52
N LEU A 262 -14.14 -2.68 -6.50
CA LEU A 262 -15.39 -3.45 -6.54
C LEU A 262 -15.15 -4.95 -6.68
N MET A 263 -14.23 -5.34 -7.57
CA MET A 263 -13.84 -6.75 -7.69
C MET A 263 -13.27 -7.29 -6.38
N ALA A 264 -12.39 -6.53 -5.71
CA ALA A 264 -11.83 -6.90 -4.42
C ALA A 264 -12.92 -7.10 -3.35
N ILE A 265 -13.87 -6.18 -3.26
CA ILE A 265 -14.99 -6.28 -2.32
C ILE A 265 -15.81 -7.56 -2.57
N CYS A 266 -16.16 -7.83 -3.82
CA CYS A 266 -16.94 -9.02 -4.18
C CYS A 266 -16.17 -10.33 -3.98
N MET A 267 -14.86 -10.31 -4.14
CA MET A 267 -14.00 -11.50 -3.98
C MET A 267 -13.55 -11.77 -2.53
N GLY A 268 -13.97 -10.98 -1.56
CA GLY A 268 -13.52 -11.14 -0.18
C GLY A 268 -12.12 -10.59 0.12
N LEU A 269 -11.55 -9.79 -0.80
CA LEU A 269 -10.25 -9.14 -0.66
C LEU A 269 -10.41 -7.77 0.02
N HIS A 270 -9.30 -7.11 0.31
CA HIS A 270 -9.27 -5.77 0.90
C HIS A 270 -8.97 -4.71 -0.16
N VAL A 271 -9.21 -3.44 0.16
CA VAL A 271 -9.13 -2.34 -0.79
C VAL A 271 -8.25 -1.21 -0.29
N ARG A 272 -7.63 -0.50 -1.24
CA ARG A 272 -6.99 0.78 -1.01
C ARG A 272 -7.64 1.84 -1.88
N CYS A 273 -7.77 3.06 -1.35
CA CYS A 273 -8.25 4.25 -2.05
C CYS A 273 -7.64 5.52 -1.46
N GLY A 274 -7.77 6.61 -2.17
CA GLY A 274 -7.32 7.92 -1.73
C GLY A 274 -6.69 8.73 -2.86
N ILE A 275 -6.37 9.97 -2.56
CA ILE A 275 -5.83 10.90 -3.57
C ILE A 275 -4.44 10.50 -4.08
N GLU A 276 -3.68 9.71 -3.33
CA GLU A 276 -2.43 9.12 -3.83
C GLU A 276 -2.67 8.29 -5.08
N ASP A 277 -3.76 7.50 -5.08
CA ASP A 277 -4.07 6.57 -6.15
C ASP A 277 -4.90 7.24 -7.27
N ASN A 278 -5.81 8.14 -6.90
CA ASN A 278 -6.69 8.80 -7.86
C ASN A 278 -7.33 10.06 -7.26
N ILE A 279 -7.42 11.13 -8.05
CA ILE A 279 -8.08 12.40 -7.67
C ILE A 279 -9.39 12.67 -8.42
N TRP A 280 -9.86 11.73 -9.23
CA TRP A 280 -11.02 11.91 -10.09
C TRP A 280 -12.18 10.99 -9.74
N THR A 281 -13.40 11.45 -9.99
CA THR A 281 -14.54 10.53 -10.14
C THR A 281 -14.30 9.58 -11.32
N GLN A 282 -14.98 8.43 -11.33
CA GLN A 282 -14.80 7.43 -12.38
C GLN A 282 -15.14 7.97 -13.80
N ASP A 283 -16.11 8.87 -13.90
CA ASP A 283 -16.50 9.56 -15.14
C ASP A 283 -15.66 10.81 -15.43
N ARG A 284 -14.71 11.16 -14.53
CA ARG A 284 -13.84 12.34 -14.61
C ARG A 284 -14.54 13.69 -14.64
N SER A 285 -15.80 13.74 -14.29
CA SER A 285 -16.55 15.00 -14.28
C SER A 285 -16.06 16.00 -13.23
N ARG A 286 -15.45 15.51 -12.14
CA ARG A 286 -14.89 16.32 -11.06
C ARG A 286 -13.81 15.59 -10.27
N LYS A 287 -13.09 16.34 -9.45
CA LYS A 287 -12.19 15.77 -8.44
C LYS A 287 -12.98 15.17 -7.27
N MET A 288 -12.41 14.12 -6.67
CA MET A 288 -13.02 13.34 -5.59
C MET A 288 -11.99 13.11 -4.49
N GLY A 289 -12.23 13.68 -3.32
CA GLY A 289 -11.32 13.61 -2.19
C GLY A 289 -11.31 12.24 -1.51
N THR A 290 -10.29 12.01 -0.69
CA THR A 290 -10.05 10.72 -0.02
C THR A 290 -11.23 10.27 0.83
N VAL A 291 -11.82 11.16 1.63
CA VAL A 291 -12.97 10.84 2.50
C VAL A 291 -14.16 10.36 1.68
N GLU A 292 -14.48 11.07 0.60
CA GLU A 292 -15.59 10.70 -0.30
C GLU A 292 -15.37 9.33 -0.97
N GLN A 293 -14.11 9.03 -1.35
CA GLN A 293 -13.76 7.71 -1.90
C GLN A 293 -13.99 6.59 -0.86
N ILE A 294 -13.61 6.81 0.39
CA ILE A 294 -13.84 5.85 1.48
C ILE A 294 -15.34 5.62 1.68
N GLU A 295 -16.12 6.68 1.79
CA GLU A 295 -17.58 6.61 1.94
C GLU A 295 -18.26 5.89 0.78
N GLN A 296 -17.75 6.07 -0.45
CA GLN A 296 -18.21 5.34 -1.62
C GLN A 296 -17.98 3.84 -1.48
N LEU A 297 -16.78 3.42 -1.06
CA LEU A 297 -16.47 2.00 -0.84
C LEU A 297 -17.28 1.40 0.31
N VAL A 298 -17.52 2.14 1.38
CA VAL A 298 -18.41 1.71 2.49
C VAL A 298 -19.84 1.47 1.99
N ARG A 299 -20.39 2.37 1.17
CA ARG A 299 -21.72 2.18 0.56
C ARG A 299 -21.76 0.94 -0.33
N MET A 300 -20.74 0.75 -1.18
CA MET A 300 -20.65 -0.40 -2.09
C MET A 300 -20.52 -1.73 -1.34
N ALA A 301 -19.70 -1.77 -0.30
CA ALA A 301 -19.58 -2.95 0.56
C ALA A 301 -20.93 -3.32 1.20
N LYS A 302 -21.68 -2.31 1.64
CA LYS A 302 -23.03 -2.49 2.20
C LYS A 302 -24.02 -3.06 1.18
N GLU A 303 -23.99 -2.58 -0.07
CA GLU A 303 -24.87 -3.06 -1.15
C GLU A 303 -24.64 -4.54 -1.49
N VAL A 304 -23.41 -5.03 -1.37
CA VAL A 304 -23.10 -6.45 -1.56
C VAL A 304 -23.18 -7.27 -0.28
N GLY A 305 -23.65 -6.68 0.83
CA GLY A 305 -23.83 -7.36 2.11
C GLY A 305 -22.55 -7.62 2.90
N ARG A 306 -21.39 -7.06 2.49
CA ARG A 306 -20.12 -7.26 3.18
C ARG A 306 -19.86 -6.15 4.22
N PRO A 307 -19.77 -6.47 5.53
CA PRO A 307 -19.52 -5.46 6.55
C PRO A 307 -18.08 -4.94 6.48
N VAL A 308 -17.91 -3.65 6.83
CA VAL A 308 -16.59 -3.03 7.00
C VAL A 308 -16.05 -3.35 8.38
N ALA A 309 -14.76 -3.69 8.48
CA ALA A 309 -14.08 -3.96 9.73
C ALA A 309 -13.87 -2.67 10.54
N ASN A 310 -14.13 -2.71 11.83
CA ASN A 310 -13.63 -1.68 12.74
C ASN A 310 -12.11 -1.85 12.96
N ALA A 311 -11.47 -0.88 13.63
CA ALA A 311 -10.02 -0.89 13.79
C ALA A 311 -9.49 -2.13 14.53
N LYS A 312 -10.20 -2.62 15.55
CA LYS A 312 -9.80 -3.84 16.27
C LYS A 312 -9.85 -5.06 15.35
N GLU A 313 -10.95 -5.22 14.62
CA GLU A 313 -11.11 -6.32 13.65
C GLU A 313 -10.08 -6.25 12.52
N ALA A 314 -9.78 -5.03 12.03
CA ALA A 314 -8.73 -4.83 11.02
C ALA A 314 -7.34 -5.26 11.55
N ARG A 315 -7.01 -4.94 12.81
CA ARG A 315 -5.76 -5.37 13.46
C ARG A 315 -5.69 -6.89 13.60
N GLU A 316 -6.81 -7.56 13.88
CA GLU A 316 -6.90 -9.02 13.94
C GLU A 316 -6.74 -9.64 12.54
N ILE A 317 -7.42 -9.11 11.51
CA ILE A 317 -7.32 -9.56 10.11
C ILE A 317 -5.89 -9.42 9.60
N TYR A 318 -5.26 -8.27 9.87
CA TYR A 318 -3.88 -7.98 9.45
C TYR A 318 -2.83 -8.59 10.40
N LYS A 319 -3.27 -9.32 11.45
CA LYS A 319 -2.39 -9.98 12.44
C LYS A 319 -1.31 -9.00 12.95
N ILE A 320 -1.69 -7.76 13.25
CA ILE A 320 -0.75 -6.70 13.65
C ILE A 320 0.02 -7.10 14.90
N GLY A 321 1.36 -6.95 14.85
CA GLY A 321 2.27 -7.30 15.94
C GLY A 321 2.63 -8.79 16.00
N THR A 322 2.22 -9.60 15.02
CA THR A 322 2.59 -11.02 14.96
C THR A 322 3.96 -11.19 14.29
N PHE A 323 4.85 -11.92 14.98
CA PHE A 323 6.15 -12.36 14.47
C PHE A 323 6.32 -13.84 14.80
N TYR A 324 6.68 -14.63 13.80
CA TYR A 324 6.89 -16.07 13.93
C TYR A 324 8.32 -16.37 14.39
N LYS A 325 8.51 -17.49 15.06
CA LYS A 325 9.81 -17.80 15.68
C LYS A 325 10.84 -18.32 14.67
N ASP A 326 10.38 -19.00 13.61
CA ASP A 326 11.24 -19.63 12.61
C ASP A 326 10.56 -19.79 11.25
N ALA A 327 11.30 -20.28 10.25
CA ALA A 327 10.81 -20.49 8.90
C ALA A 327 9.67 -21.50 8.81
N ASP A 328 9.71 -22.60 9.60
CA ASP A 328 8.68 -23.65 9.55
C ASP A 328 7.33 -23.10 10.07
N GLU A 329 7.34 -22.35 11.16
CA GLU A 329 6.14 -21.68 11.67
C GLU A 329 5.64 -20.62 10.69
N THR A 330 6.54 -19.82 10.12
CA THR A 330 6.19 -18.79 9.13
C THR A 330 5.51 -19.40 7.91
N LEU A 331 6.07 -20.45 7.34
CA LEU A 331 5.50 -21.12 6.17
C LEU A 331 4.12 -21.72 6.48
N ALA A 332 4.01 -22.43 7.60
CA ALA A 332 2.76 -23.07 8.01
C ALA A 332 1.64 -22.04 8.24
N ALA A 333 1.94 -20.93 8.95
CA ALA A 333 0.97 -19.88 9.27
C ALA A 333 0.50 -19.09 8.03
N ASN A 334 1.33 -19.06 6.97
CA ASN A 334 1.02 -18.38 5.72
C ASN A 334 0.47 -19.33 4.62
N GLY A 335 0.30 -20.63 4.93
CA GLY A 335 -0.28 -21.61 4.00
C GLY A 335 0.70 -22.11 2.92
N PHE A 336 2.00 -21.96 3.15
CA PHE A 336 3.03 -22.53 2.27
C PHE A 336 3.42 -23.95 2.70
N PRO A 337 3.80 -24.83 1.76
CA PRO A 337 4.33 -26.13 2.11
C PRO A 337 5.66 -26.01 2.88
N PRO A 338 5.98 -26.99 3.77
CA PRO A 338 7.18 -26.95 4.59
C PRO A 338 8.47 -27.04 3.75
N ASN A 339 9.59 -26.62 4.36
CA ASN A 339 10.91 -26.82 3.77
C ASN A 339 11.24 -28.33 3.62
N ARG A 340 12.04 -28.63 2.61
CA ARG A 340 12.62 -29.98 2.47
C ARG A 340 13.54 -30.27 3.66
N LYS A 341 13.33 -31.41 4.29
CA LYS A 341 14.24 -31.89 5.32
C LYS A 341 15.33 -32.75 4.66
N LEU A 342 16.58 -32.56 5.11
CA LEU A 342 17.64 -33.51 4.75
C LEU A 342 17.23 -34.89 5.23
N LYS A 343 17.39 -35.91 4.37
CA LYS A 343 17.28 -37.28 4.84
C LYS A 343 18.37 -37.52 5.88
N ALA A 344 18.00 -38.04 7.04
CA ALA A 344 19.02 -38.50 7.98
C ALA A 344 19.92 -39.49 7.25
N ALA A 345 21.23 -39.29 7.31
CA ALA A 345 22.25 -40.16 6.72
C ALA A 345 22.26 -41.51 7.43
#